data_2d661e33fac2d691b03cef9101feeb3f
#
_entry.id   2d661e33fac2d691b03cef9101feeb3f
#
_cell.length_a   1.000
_cell.length_b   1.000
_cell.length_c   1.000
_cell.angle_alpha   90.00
_cell.angle_beta   90.00
_cell.angle_gamma   90.00
#
_symmetry.space_group_name_H-M   'P 1'
#
loop_
_entity.id
_entity.type
_entity.pdbx_description
1 polymer ?
#
loop_
_entity_poly.entity_id
_entity_poly.type
_entity_poly.pdbx_seq_one_letter_code
_entity_poly.pdbx_strand_id
1 'polypeptide(L)'
;LSEQADVTVHKIVSSIKNSPAWQQGRSAIVIVWDENDYSGLALSLPANTVFPTQNLNTVVLTVETNHTSPGAGIQSGTFYTSYSLLRSIEAGFGLPCLNHACDKGVNVMADLFR
;
A
#
# COMPACT_ATOMS: atom_id res chain seq x y z
N LEU A 1 -4.02 19.92 -7.21
CA LEU A 1 -3.10 18.76 -7.11
C LEU A 1 -3.85 17.45 -6.92
N SER A 2 -4.75 17.34 -5.95
CA SER A 2 -5.51 16.11 -5.65
C SER A 2 -6.33 15.63 -6.86
N GLU A 3 -7.03 16.53 -7.53
CA GLU A 3 -7.84 16.21 -8.71
C GLU A 3 -6.98 15.75 -9.90
N GLN A 4 -5.79 16.33 -10.09
CA GLN A 4 -4.85 15.89 -11.12
C GLN A 4 -4.28 14.51 -10.81
N ALA A 5 -4.00 14.23 -9.54
CA ALA A 5 -3.53 12.92 -9.10
C ALA A 5 -4.61 11.86 -9.32
N ASP A 6 -5.85 12.13 -8.94
CA ASP A 6 -6.98 11.24 -9.14
C ASP A 6 -7.20 10.90 -10.62
N VAL A 7 -7.23 11.90 -11.49
CA VAL A 7 -7.35 11.69 -12.95
C VAL A 7 -6.20 10.85 -13.50
N THR A 8 -4.99 11.08 -13.02
CA THR A 8 -3.81 10.33 -13.47
C THR A 8 -3.87 8.87 -13.02
N VAL A 9 -4.14 8.63 -11.74
CA VAL A 9 -4.31 7.29 -11.19
C VAL A 9 -5.43 6.55 -11.91
N HIS A 10 -6.58 7.19 -12.11
CA HIS A 10 -7.69 6.60 -12.85
C HIS A 10 -7.30 6.15 -14.25
N LYS A 11 -6.57 6.98 -15.01
CA LYS A 11 -6.09 6.63 -16.36
C LYS A 11 -5.15 5.42 -16.33
N ILE A 12 -4.19 5.40 -15.39
CA ILE A 12 -3.23 4.30 -15.27
C ILE A 12 -3.94 3.00 -14.91
N VAL A 13 -4.78 3.02 -13.88
CA VAL A 13 -5.55 1.85 -13.43
C VAL A 13 -6.44 1.32 -14.54
N SER A 14 -7.17 2.21 -15.24
CA SER A 14 -8.01 1.82 -16.37
C SER A 14 -7.20 1.19 -17.50
N SER A 15 -6.03 1.73 -17.80
CA SER A 15 -5.13 1.18 -18.83
C SER A 15 -4.65 -0.23 -18.46
N ILE A 16 -4.26 -0.44 -17.21
CA ILE A 16 -3.84 -1.75 -16.70
C ILE A 16 -5.00 -2.74 -16.77
N LYS A 17 -6.19 -2.36 -16.30
CA LYS A 17 -7.38 -3.23 -16.28
C LYS A 17 -7.86 -3.63 -17.67
N ASN A 18 -7.62 -2.82 -18.67
CA ASN A 18 -7.92 -3.11 -20.07
C ASN A 18 -6.81 -3.91 -20.79
N SER A 19 -5.71 -4.20 -20.12
CA SER A 19 -4.58 -4.92 -20.73
C SER A 19 -4.82 -6.44 -20.76
N PRO A 20 -4.23 -7.16 -21.73
CA PRO A 20 -4.26 -8.62 -21.75
C PRO A 20 -3.68 -9.26 -20.48
N ALA A 21 -2.66 -8.65 -19.90
CA ALA A 21 -2.03 -9.15 -18.66
C ALA A 21 -3.03 -9.19 -17.49
N TRP A 22 -3.87 -8.17 -17.36
CA TRP A 22 -4.92 -8.15 -16.34
C TRP A 22 -5.98 -9.23 -16.58
N GLN A 23 -6.29 -9.52 -17.83
CA GLN A 23 -7.35 -10.46 -18.21
C GLN A 23 -6.91 -11.93 -18.12
N GLN A 24 -5.63 -12.22 -18.27
CA GLN A 24 -5.12 -13.59 -18.47
C GLN A 24 -4.42 -14.18 -17.25
N GLY A 25 -3.96 -13.36 -16.30
CA GLY A 25 -3.18 -13.79 -15.16
C GLY A 25 -3.86 -13.49 -13.82
N ARG A 26 -3.19 -13.87 -12.75
CA ARG A 26 -3.51 -13.36 -11.41
C ARG A 26 -2.70 -12.09 -11.18
N SER A 27 -3.40 -10.97 -11.17
CA SER A 27 -2.78 -9.66 -11.08
C SER A 27 -3.33 -8.85 -9.93
N ALA A 28 -2.51 -7.98 -9.38
CA ALA A 28 -2.91 -7.01 -8.37
C ALA A 28 -2.37 -5.63 -8.74
N ILE A 29 -3.14 -4.61 -8.44
CA ILE A 29 -2.74 -3.20 -8.45
C ILE A 29 -2.66 -2.75 -7.01
N VAL A 30 -1.51 -2.23 -6.60
CA VAL A 30 -1.32 -1.62 -5.29
C VAL A 30 -1.11 -0.13 -5.49
N ILE A 31 -1.93 0.67 -4.83
CA ILE A 31 -1.79 2.12 -4.77
C ILE A 31 -1.39 2.45 -3.34
N VAL A 32 -0.24 3.09 -3.18
CA VAL A 32 0.31 3.41 -1.88
C VAL A 32 1.02 4.76 -1.92
N TRP A 33 0.90 5.52 -0.84
CA TRP A 33 1.71 6.72 -0.64
C TRP A 33 3.07 6.33 -0.06
N ASP A 34 4.11 7.04 -0.47
CA ASP A 34 5.48 6.85 0.03
C ASP A 34 5.63 7.33 1.47
N GLU A 35 5.04 8.48 1.78
CA GLU A 35 5.06 9.09 3.11
C GLU A 35 3.83 9.96 3.35
N ASN A 36 3.62 10.35 4.60
CA ASN A 36 2.59 11.31 4.97
C ASN A 36 3.10 12.75 4.77
N ASP A 37 2.19 13.65 4.43
CA ASP A 37 2.51 15.09 4.37
C ASP A 37 2.54 15.71 5.78
N TYR A 38 3.72 16.05 6.22
CA TYR A 38 3.95 16.71 7.50
C TYR A 38 3.91 18.24 7.44
N SER A 39 3.70 18.84 6.27
CA SER A 39 3.82 20.29 6.07
C SER A 39 2.86 21.11 6.94
N GLY A 40 1.69 20.58 7.25
CA GLY A 40 0.73 21.23 8.16
C GLY A 40 1.04 21.01 9.63
N LEU A 41 1.80 19.98 9.99
CA LEU A 41 2.10 19.64 11.38
C LEU A 41 3.31 20.43 11.93
N ALA A 42 4.29 20.70 11.10
CA ALA A 42 5.53 21.37 11.49
C ALA A 42 5.34 22.83 11.95
N LEU A 43 4.25 23.48 11.50
CA LEU A 43 3.98 24.89 11.82
C LEU A 43 3.28 25.11 13.17
N SER A 44 2.76 24.08 13.79
CA SER A 44 1.94 24.17 15.02
C SER A 44 2.54 23.47 16.24
N LEU A 45 3.70 22.86 16.13
CA LEU A 45 4.30 22.11 17.23
C LEU A 45 5.45 22.87 17.88
N PRO A 46 5.54 22.90 19.22
CA PRO A 46 6.67 23.47 19.92
C PRO A 46 8.00 22.83 19.49
N ALA A 47 9.05 23.64 19.38
CA ALA A 47 10.41 23.15 19.25
C ALA A 47 10.68 22.17 20.41
N ASN A 48 11.10 20.94 20.11
CA ASN A 48 11.29 19.81 21.02
C ASN A 48 10.07 18.88 21.25
N THR A 49 9.03 18.97 20.44
CA THR A 49 7.97 17.96 20.48
C THR A 49 8.55 16.59 20.08
N VAL A 50 8.54 15.65 21.02
CA VAL A 50 8.88 14.24 20.72
C VAL A 50 7.65 13.62 20.04
N PHE A 51 7.76 13.35 18.76
CA PHE A 51 6.72 12.65 18.04
C PHE A 51 6.64 11.20 18.50
N PRO A 52 5.47 10.70 18.91
CA PRO A 52 5.29 9.27 19.10
C PRO A 52 5.51 8.59 17.73
N THR A 53 6.58 7.84 17.63
CA THR A 53 7.14 7.30 16.38
C THR A 53 6.21 6.34 15.62
N GLN A 54 5.09 5.94 16.19
CA GLN A 54 4.26 4.86 15.65
C GLN A 54 3.06 5.30 14.81
N ASN A 55 2.62 6.56 14.85
CA ASN A 55 1.36 6.95 14.21
C ASN A 55 1.44 8.15 13.26
N LEU A 56 2.59 8.78 13.10
CA LEU A 56 2.68 10.03 12.33
C LEU A 56 2.89 9.80 10.83
N ASN A 57 3.44 8.67 10.44
CA ASN A 57 3.65 8.33 9.04
C ASN A 57 2.68 7.23 8.56
N THR A 58 1.42 7.35 8.95
CA THR A 58 0.37 6.47 8.41
C THR A 58 0.00 6.93 7.01
N VAL A 59 0.12 6.03 6.05
CA VAL A 59 -0.21 6.30 4.65
C VAL A 59 -1.37 5.44 4.18
N VAL A 60 -2.04 5.89 3.13
CA VAL A 60 -3.09 5.11 2.48
C VAL A 60 -2.44 4.01 1.64
N LEU A 61 -2.97 2.81 1.75
CA LEU A 61 -2.68 1.69 0.86
C LEU A 61 -3.98 1.02 0.44
N THR A 62 -4.15 0.86 -0.86
CA THR A 62 -5.27 0.13 -1.46
C THR A 62 -4.77 -0.97 -2.37
N VAL A 63 -5.46 -2.11 -2.36
CA VAL A 63 -5.17 -3.24 -3.24
C VAL A 63 -6.41 -3.57 -4.05
N GLU A 64 -6.25 -3.70 -5.35
CA GLU A 64 -7.26 -4.24 -6.26
C GLU A 64 -6.69 -5.49 -6.93
N THR A 65 -7.45 -6.57 -6.92
CA THR A 65 -7.06 -7.83 -7.57
C THR A 65 -8.08 -8.21 -8.64
N ASN A 66 -7.63 -8.89 -9.69
CA ASN A 66 -8.50 -9.32 -10.78
C ASN A 66 -9.22 -10.65 -10.52
N HIS A 67 -9.01 -11.26 -9.36
CA HIS A 67 -9.56 -12.57 -9.01
C HIS A 67 -10.45 -12.56 -7.76
N THR A 68 -10.69 -11.41 -7.18
CA THR A 68 -11.67 -11.25 -6.09
C THR A 68 -13.04 -10.87 -6.65
N SER A 69 -14.08 -11.23 -5.93
CA SER A 69 -15.44 -10.79 -6.28
C SER A 69 -15.53 -9.27 -6.21
N PRO A 70 -16.10 -8.60 -7.22
CA PRO A 70 -16.32 -7.17 -7.18
C PRO A 70 -17.11 -6.75 -5.94
N GLY A 71 -16.65 -5.71 -5.27
CA GLY A 71 -17.35 -5.13 -4.10
C GLY A 71 -16.97 -5.71 -2.73
N ALA A 72 -15.92 -6.49 -2.64
CA ALA A 72 -15.50 -7.11 -1.39
C ALA A 72 -15.02 -6.15 -0.31
N GLY A 73 -14.74 -4.87 -0.61
CA GLY A 73 -14.44 -3.78 0.34
C GLY A 73 -13.74 -4.22 1.63
N ILE A 74 -12.68 -5.04 1.52
CA ILE A 74 -11.98 -5.58 2.69
C ILE A 74 -11.19 -4.44 3.34
N GLN A 75 -11.39 -4.25 4.63
CA GLN A 75 -10.56 -3.38 5.45
C GLN A 75 -9.77 -4.24 6.43
N SER A 76 -8.46 -4.08 6.45
CA SER A 76 -7.60 -4.76 7.42
C SER A 76 -7.36 -3.87 8.63
N GLY A 77 -7.57 -4.42 9.82
CA GLY A 77 -7.13 -3.84 11.08
C GLY A 77 -5.73 -4.25 11.51
N THR A 78 -5.03 -5.03 10.69
CA THR A 78 -3.68 -5.48 10.97
C THR A 78 -2.69 -4.33 10.77
N PHE A 79 -1.73 -4.22 11.70
CA PHE A 79 -0.64 -3.25 11.53
C PHE A 79 0.31 -3.72 10.43
N TYR A 80 0.47 -2.89 9.41
CA TYR A 80 1.37 -3.12 8.29
C TYR A 80 2.38 -1.98 8.15
N THR A 81 3.52 -2.29 7.58
CA THR A 81 4.59 -1.34 7.25
C THR A 81 4.98 -1.48 5.78
N SER A 82 5.84 -0.60 5.28
CA SER A 82 6.41 -0.76 3.94
C SER A 82 7.15 -2.09 3.76
N TYR A 83 7.75 -2.62 4.83
CA TYR A 83 8.32 -3.98 4.82
C TYR A 83 7.27 -5.08 4.70
N SER A 84 6.06 -4.85 5.19
CA SER A 84 4.94 -5.79 4.99
C SER A 84 4.55 -5.88 3.52
N LEU A 85 4.55 -4.75 2.80
CA LEU A 85 4.31 -4.75 1.36
C LEU A 85 5.44 -5.48 0.61
N LEU A 86 6.70 -5.18 0.91
CA LEU A 86 7.84 -5.87 0.33
C LEU A 86 7.77 -7.38 0.57
N ARG A 87 7.53 -7.80 1.81
CA ARG A 87 7.36 -9.21 2.17
C ARG A 87 6.20 -9.87 1.43
N SER A 88 5.10 -9.14 1.20
CA SER A 88 3.95 -9.68 0.46
C SER A 88 4.28 -9.93 -1.01
N ILE A 89 5.05 -9.03 -1.63
CA ILE A 89 5.55 -9.20 -3.00
C ILE A 89 6.49 -10.40 -3.07
N GLU A 90 7.46 -10.48 -2.17
CA GLU A 90 8.42 -11.57 -2.09
C GLU A 90 7.71 -12.93 -1.91
N ALA A 91 6.78 -13.01 -0.98
CA ALA A 91 5.98 -14.22 -0.76
C ALA A 91 5.13 -14.61 -1.97
N GLY A 92 4.53 -13.63 -2.65
CA GLY A 92 3.72 -13.86 -3.84
C GLY A 92 4.50 -14.41 -5.03
N PHE A 93 5.77 -14.06 -5.14
CA PHE A 93 6.67 -14.51 -6.21
C PHE A 93 7.65 -15.61 -5.78
N GLY A 94 7.58 -16.08 -4.53
CA GLY A 94 8.51 -17.09 -4.00
C GLY A 94 9.96 -16.60 -3.92
N LEU A 95 10.15 -15.30 -3.69
CA LEU A 95 11.47 -14.67 -3.59
C LEU A 95 11.99 -14.74 -2.15
N PRO A 96 13.32 -14.75 -1.96
CA PRO A 96 13.92 -14.63 -0.64
C PRO A 96 13.68 -13.21 -0.09
N CYS A 97 13.66 -13.10 1.23
CA CYS A 97 13.49 -11.81 1.89
C CYS A 97 14.69 -10.87 1.68
N LEU A 98 14.39 -9.64 1.39
CA LEU A 98 15.36 -8.56 1.33
C LEU A 98 15.33 -7.75 2.63
N ASN A 99 16.52 -7.41 3.11
CA ASN A 99 16.71 -6.56 4.28
C ASN A 99 15.85 -7.02 5.48
N HIS A 100 15.03 -6.15 6.03
CA HIS A 100 14.18 -6.37 7.21
C HIS A 100 12.78 -6.94 6.90
N ALA A 101 12.51 -7.34 5.67
CA ALA A 101 11.19 -7.84 5.27
C ALA A 101 10.73 -9.08 6.03
N CYS A 102 11.69 -9.95 6.49
CA CYS A 102 11.37 -11.13 7.28
C CYS A 102 11.61 -10.98 8.78
N ASP A 103 11.83 -9.78 9.27
CA ASP A 103 12.00 -9.54 10.69
C ASP A 103 10.73 -9.94 11.47
N LYS A 104 10.93 -10.31 12.74
CA LYS A 104 9.83 -10.67 13.62
C LYS A 104 8.81 -9.52 13.72
N GLY A 105 7.56 -9.82 13.44
CA GLY A 105 6.47 -8.85 13.50
C GLY A 105 6.15 -8.15 12.17
N VAL A 106 6.93 -8.36 11.12
CA VAL A 106 6.56 -7.96 9.77
C VAL A 106 5.57 -8.99 9.22
N ASN A 107 4.34 -8.59 8.95
CA ASN A 107 3.29 -9.48 8.48
C ASN A 107 3.13 -9.43 6.95
N VAL A 108 2.82 -10.56 6.33
CA VAL A 108 2.34 -10.60 4.93
C VAL A 108 0.91 -10.07 4.90
N MET A 109 0.58 -9.25 3.92
CA MET A 109 -0.75 -8.65 3.72
C MET A 109 -1.73 -9.62 3.03
N ALA A 110 -1.74 -10.90 3.46
CA ALA A 110 -2.49 -11.94 2.78
C ALA A 110 -4.01 -11.70 2.76
N ASP A 111 -4.54 -10.98 3.73
CA ASP A 111 -5.95 -10.58 3.82
C ASP A 111 -6.36 -9.56 2.76
N LEU A 112 -5.44 -8.76 2.24
CA LEU A 112 -5.69 -7.76 1.20
C LEU A 112 -5.56 -8.32 -0.23
N PHE A 113 -4.91 -9.48 -0.40
CA PHE A 113 -4.65 -10.09 -1.71
C PHE A 113 -5.52 -11.34 -1.98
N ARG A 114 -6.63 -11.47 -1.31
CA ARG A 114 -7.59 -12.57 -1.48
C ARG A 114 -8.40 -12.48 -2.75
#